data_51ebf3f085dfa916c4d37da33c446b47
#
_entry.id   51ebf3f085dfa916c4d37da33c446b47
#
_cell.length_a   1.000
_cell.length_b   1.000
_cell.length_c   1.000
_cell.angle_alpha   90.00
_cell.angle_beta   90.00
_cell.angle_gamma   90.00
#
_symmetry.space_group_name_H-M   'P 1'
#
loop_
_entity.id
_entity.type
_entity.pdbx_description
1 polymer ?
#
loop_
_entity_poly.entity_id
_entity_poly.type
_entity_poly.pdbx_seq_one_letter_code
_entity_poly.pdbx_strand_id
1 'polypeptide(L)'
;MDIKEQLKDIKTQLRLSMNGAVSQSMREKGLVYKLNFGVELPRIKMIAEGYEKNHDLAQALWKEEIRECKILAGMLQPIETFYPEIADIWVENIRNIEIAELTCMNLFQHLPYAPAKSFHWIADEQEYVQTCGFLTAARLLMKKGDMTERASGELLDQAICAVHSDSYHIRNAALLVIRKYMQHSEEHVFQVCRLVEGMADSTLEGEQMLYNMVKEELAVD
;
A
#
# COMPACT_ATOMS: atom_id res chain seq x y z
N MET A 1 16.71 -11.17 24.50
CA MET A 1 16.59 -12.28 23.52
C MET A 1 17.37 -11.90 22.28
N ASP A 2 18.23 -12.76 21.78
CA ASP A 2 18.94 -12.52 20.52
C ASP A 2 17.97 -12.49 19.33
N ILE A 3 18.32 -11.80 18.25
CA ILE A 3 17.47 -11.65 17.04
C ILE A 3 17.10 -13.03 16.45
N LYS A 4 18.05 -13.98 16.45
CA LYS A 4 17.76 -15.35 15.97
C LYS A 4 16.74 -16.08 16.83
N GLU A 5 16.77 -15.88 18.14
CA GLU A 5 15.80 -16.45 19.07
C GLU A 5 14.43 -15.82 18.89
N GLN A 6 14.36 -14.47 18.73
CA GLN A 6 13.10 -13.76 18.45
C GLN A 6 12.49 -14.21 17.13
N LEU A 7 13.28 -14.31 16.07
CA LEU A 7 12.81 -14.80 14.76
C LEU A 7 12.26 -16.23 14.85
N LYS A 8 12.95 -17.11 15.60
CA LYS A 8 12.51 -18.51 15.83
C LYS A 8 11.20 -18.55 16.62
N ASP A 9 11.07 -17.72 17.65
CA ASP A 9 9.88 -17.64 18.48
C ASP A 9 8.68 -17.13 17.66
N ILE A 10 8.84 -16.04 16.90
CA ILE A 10 7.82 -15.52 15.99
C ILE A 10 7.35 -16.62 15.02
N LYS A 11 8.28 -17.31 14.36
CA LYS A 11 7.93 -18.41 13.42
C LYS A 11 7.21 -19.56 14.12
N THR A 12 7.49 -19.81 15.38
CA THR A 12 6.80 -20.82 16.20
C THR A 12 5.38 -20.36 16.51
N GLN A 13 5.17 -19.13 16.94
CA GLN A 13 3.85 -18.55 17.20
C GLN A 13 2.97 -18.53 15.94
N LEU A 14 3.54 -18.17 14.79
CA LEU A 14 2.85 -18.21 13.49
C LEU A 14 2.42 -19.63 13.13
N ARG A 15 3.29 -20.65 13.32
CA ARG A 15 2.95 -22.06 13.09
C ARG A 15 1.84 -22.55 14.00
N LEU A 16 1.86 -22.18 15.27
CA LEU A 16 0.81 -22.53 16.23
C LEU A 16 -0.53 -21.86 15.93
N SER A 17 -0.51 -20.78 15.17
CA SER A 17 -1.69 -20.01 14.75
C SER A 17 -2.12 -20.32 13.31
N MET A 18 -1.59 -21.38 12.68
CA MET A 18 -1.89 -21.74 11.29
C MET A 18 -3.38 -21.95 11.05
N ASN A 19 -3.86 -21.45 9.91
CA ASN A 19 -5.18 -21.71 9.38
C ASN A 19 -5.10 -22.14 7.90
N GLY A 20 -5.13 -23.43 7.66
CA GLY A 20 -5.01 -24.00 6.32
C GLY A 20 -6.14 -23.60 5.38
N ALA A 21 -7.38 -23.44 5.89
CA ALA A 21 -8.52 -23.00 5.09
C ALA A 21 -8.35 -21.57 4.60
N VAL A 22 -7.86 -20.66 5.46
CA VAL A 22 -7.56 -19.28 5.08
C VAL A 22 -6.42 -19.24 4.06
N SER A 23 -5.32 -19.98 4.28
CA SER A 23 -4.22 -20.08 3.34
C SER A 23 -4.65 -20.59 1.96
N GLN A 24 -5.53 -21.57 1.92
CA GLN A 24 -6.11 -22.10 0.68
C GLN A 24 -6.98 -21.06 -0.01
N SER A 25 -7.90 -20.40 0.71
CA SER A 25 -8.77 -19.36 0.17
C SER A 25 -7.96 -18.19 -0.42
N MET A 26 -6.86 -17.78 0.24
CA MET A 26 -5.96 -16.75 -0.30
C MET A 26 -5.36 -17.16 -1.65
N ARG A 27 -4.92 -18.40 -1.76
CA ARG A 27 -4.35 -18.96 -2.99
C ARG A 27 -5.36 -19.02 -4.13
N GLU A 28 -6.59 -19.44 -3.82
CA GLU A 28 -7.70 -19.48 -4.78
C GLU A 28 -8.09 -18.09 -5.29
N LYS A 29 -7.86 -17.04 -4.48
CA LYS A 29 -8.03 -15.63 -4.85
C LYS A 29 -6.81 -14.99 -5.53
N GLY A 30 -5.81 -15.79 -5.90
CA GLY A 30 -4.62 -15.30 -6.62
C GLY A 30 -3.50 -14.74 -5.75
N LEU A 31 -3.61 -14.79 -4.42
CA LEU A 31 -2.53 -14.39 -3.52
C LEU A 31 -1.49 -15.50 -3.40
N VAL A 32 -0.48 -15.47 -4.25
CA VAL A 32 0.57 -16.49 -4.32
C VAL A 32 1.75 -16.08 -3.44
N TYR A 33 2.06 -16.92 -2.45
CA TYR A 33 3.24 -16.81 -1.58
C TYR A 33 4.04 -18.09 -1.63
N LYS A 34 5.36 -18.01 -1.42
CA LYS A 34 6.19 -19.20 -1.28
C LYS A 34 5.80 -20.01 -0.05
N LEU A 35 5.50 -19.32 1.06
CA LEU A 35 4.94 -19.90 2.28
C LEU A 35 3.93 -18.91 2.89
N ASN A 36 2.75 -19.47 3.25
CA ASN A 36 1.66 -18.74 3.88
C ASN A 36 1.02 -19.66 4.93
N PHE A 37 1.05 -19.25 6.18
CA PHE A 37 0.41 -19.99 7.28
C PHE A 37 -1.09 -19.72 7.40
N GLY A 38 -1.62 -18.70 6.71
CA GLY A 38 -3.03 -18.31 6.78
C GLY A 38 -3.39 -17.66 8.10
N VAL A 39 -2.43 -17.06 8.81
CA VAL A 39 -2.69 -16.36 10.06
C VAL A 39 -3.39 -15.03 9.75
N GLU A 40 -4.52 -14.79 10.42
CA GLU A 40 -5.30 -13.56 10.23
C GLU A 40 -4.60 -12.33 10.80
N LEU A 41 -4.84 -11.17 10.20
CA LEU A 41 -4.19 -9.90 10.57
C LEU A 41 -4.32 -9.54 12.06
N PRO A 42 -5.49 -9.74 12.73
CA PRO A 42 -5.59 -9.46 14.17
C PRO A 42 -4.59 -10.28 15.00
N ARG A 43 -4.38 -11.54 14.63
CA ARG A 43 -3.41 -12.42 15.32
C ARG A 43 -1.97 -12.01 15.02
N ILE A 44 -1.67 -11.60 13.79
CA ILE A 44 -0.34 -11.08 13.43
C ILE A 44 -0.02 -9.81 14.25
N LYS A 45 -1.00 -8.91 14.40
CA LYS A 45 -0.86 -7.71 15.24
C LYS A 45 -0.57 -8.06 16.70
N MET A 46 -1.32 -9.01 17.27
CA MET A 46 -1.06 -9.47 18.65
C MET A 46 0.35 -10.06 18.82
N ILE A 47 0.86 -10.77 17.81
CA ILE A 47 2.25 -11.26 17.83
C ILE A 47 3.21 -10.07 17.79
N ALA A 48 2.99 -9.08 16.91
CA ALA A 48 3.84 -7.89 16.83
C ALA A 48 3.91 -7.11 18.17
N GLU A 49 2.79 -6.99 18.88
CA GLU A 49 2.70 -6.32 20.20
C GLU A 49 3.57 -6.98 21.28
N GLY A 50 3.95 -8.22 21.10
CA GLY A 50 4.85 -8.96 22.01
C GLY A 50 6.34 -8.62 21.83
N TYR A 51 6.69 -7.77 20.87
CA TYR A 51 8.08 -7.41 20.55
C TYR A 51 8.27 -5.90 20.46
N GLU A 52 9.40 -5.42 20.93
CA GLU A 52 9.83 -4.05 20.67
C GLU A 52 10.24 -3.88 19.20
N LYS A 53 9.97 -2.70 18.65
CA LYS A 53 10.43 -2.37 17.29
C LYS A 53 11.95 -2.44 17.22
N ASN A 54 12.46 -3.19 16.27
CA ASN A 54 13.89 -3.42 16.09
C ASN A 54 14.25 -3.58 14.62
N HIS A 55 15.23 -2.80 14.15
CA HIS A 55 15.67 -2.79 12.77
C HIS A 55 16.19 -4.16 12.30
N ASP A 56 17.08 -4.77 13.08
CA ASP A 56 17.71 -6.05 12.70
C ASP A 56 16.66 -7.18 12.64
N LEU A 57 15.70 -7.19 13.59
CA LEU A 57 14.60 -8.14 13.57
C LEU A 57 13.70 -7.92 12.36
N ALA A 58 13.36 -6.67 12.05
CA ALA A 58 12.55 -6.35 10.88
C ALA A 58 13.22 -6.75 9.57
N GLN A 59 14.54 -6.49 9.44
CA GLN A 59 15.33 -6.92 8.29
C GLN A 59 15.39 -8.46 8.17
N ALA A 60 15.55 -9.16 9.30
CA ALA A 60 15.55 -10.63 9.32
C ALA A 60 14.18 -11.20 8.89
N LEU A 61 13.09 -10.61 9.37
CA LEU A 61 11.72 -10.97 8.98
C LEU A 61 11.44 -10.68 7.50
N TRP A 62 11.91 -9.53 6.98
CA TRP A 62 11.70 -9.15 5.57
C TRP A 62 12.37 -10.11 4.59
N LYS A 63 13.51 -10.68 4.98
CA LYS A 63 14.24 -11.68 4.18
C LYS A 63 13.53 -13.03 4.11
N GLU A 64 12.64 -13.32 5.06
CA GLU A 64 11.87 -14.58 5.04
C GLU A 64 10.84 -14.56 3.90
N GLU A 65 10.77 -15.64 3.14
CA GLU A 65 9.78 -15.82 2.07
C GLU A 65 8.43 -16.32 2.61
N ILE A 66 8.03 -15.78 3.77
CA ILE A 66 6.83 -16.11 4.51
C ILE A 66 5.94 -14.86 4.58
N ARG A 67 4.68 -14.98 4.13
CA ARG A 67 3.71 -13.88 4.12
C ARG A 67 3.67 -13.12 5.44
N GLU A 68 3.44 -13.84 6.52
CA GLU A 68 3.27 -13.26 7.85
C GLU A 68 4.54 -12.57 8.37
N CYS A 69 5.71 -13.10 8.01
CA CYS A 69 6.99 -12.47 8.35
C CYS A 69 7.18 -11.12 7.65
N LYS A 70 6.82 -11.02 6.37
CA LYS A 70 6.87 -9.73 5.64
C LYS A 70 5.91 -8.70 6.25
N ILE A 71 4.72 -9.12 6.66
CA ILE A 71 3.75 -8.25 7.34
C ILE A 71 4.30 -7.76 8.68
N LEU A 72 4.84 -8.68 9.50
CA LEU A 72 5.47 -8.34 10.79
C LEU A 72 6.68 -7.42 10.62
N ALA A 73 7.47 -7.59 9.57
CA ALA A 73 8.60 -6.73 9.28
C ALA A 73 8.18 -5.25 9.17
N GLY A 74 7.10 -4.96 8.42
CA GLY A 74 6.56 -3.61 8.30
C GLY A 74 6.00 -3.04 9.62
N MET A 75 5.51 -3.90 10.51
CA MET A 75 5.00 -3.48 11.83
C MET A 75 6.12 -3.23 12.84
N LEU A 76 7.21 -4.01 12.78
CA LEU A 76 8.30 -3.99 13.75
C LEU A 76 9.49 -3.11 13.33
N GLN A 77 9.47 -2.54 12.13
CA GLN A 77 10.51 -1.63 11.67
C GLN A 77 10.37 -0.26 12.36
N PRO A 78 11.41 0.22 13.10
CA PRO A 78 11.45 1.60 13.57
C PRO A 78 11.64 2.56 12.40
N ILE A 79 10.87 3.65 12.38
CA ILE A 79 10.94 4.65 11.29
C ILE A 79 12.25 5.44 11.32
N GLU A 80 12.84 5.64 12.50
CA GLU A 80 14.05 6.43 12.72
C GLU A 80 15.30 5.79 12.12
N THR A 81 15.29 4.48 11.95
CA THR A 81 16.42 3.69 11.39
C THR A 81 16.14 3.15 9.99
N PHE A 82 15.01 3.54 9.39
CA PHE A 82 14.63 3.11 8.04
C PHE A 82 14.96 4.20 7.03
N TYR A 83 16.15 4.11 6.44
CA TYR A 83 16.68 5.09 5.49
C TYR A 83 16.05 4.94 4.09
N PRO A 84 16.05 6.04 3.28
CA PRO A 84 15.45 6.05 1.94
C PRO A 84 15.92 4.91 1.03
N GLU A 85 17.20 4.53 1.11
CA GLU A 85 17.79 3.46 0.30
C GLU A 85 17.26 2.09 0.69
N ILE A 86 16.97 1.88 1.98
CA ILE A 86 16.36 0.64 2.46
C ILE A 86 14.91 0.55 2.02
N ALA A 87 14.20 1.70 2.00
CA ALA A 87 12.83 1.75 1.51
C ALA A 87 12.74 1.38 0.02
N ASP A 88 13.70 1.84 -0.80
CA ASP A 88 13.79 1.45 -2.21
C ASP A 88 14.03 -0.06 -2.37
N ILE A 89 14.96 -0.63 -1.60
CA ILE A 89 15.20 -2.08 -1.61
C ILE A 89 13.94 -2.86 -1.19
N TRP A 90 13.20 -2.38 -0.20
CA TRP A 90 11.99 -3.07 0.24
C TRP A 90 10.88 -2.98 -0.80
N VAL A 91 10.60 -1.81 -1.35
CA VAL A 91 9.54 -1.63 -2.34
C VAL A 91 9.81 -2.46 -3.60
N GLU A 92 11.07 -2.49 -4.07
CA GLU A 92 11.51 -3.32 -5.20
C GLU A 92 11.34 -4.83 -4.96
N ASN A 93 11.28 -5.26 -3.71
CA ASN A 93 11.09 -6.66 -3.32
C ASN A 93 9.61 -7.05 -3.09
N ILE A 94 8.68 -6.14 -3.20
CA ILE A 94 7.24 -6.42 -3.13
C ILE A 94 6.79 -7.13 -4.41
N ARG A 95 5.98 -8.20 -4.25
CA ARG A 95 5.55 -9.06 -5.36
C ARG A 95 4.04 -9.35 -5.36
N ASN A 96 3.29 -8.73 -4.47
CA ASN A 96 1.83 -8.84 -4.45
C ASN A 96 1.19 -7.65 -3.74
N ILE A 97 -0.09 -7.48 -4.02
CA ILE A 97 -0.85 -6.31 -3.57
C ILE A 97 -1.03 -6.28 -2.04
N GLU A 98 -1.23 -7.42 -1.37
CA GLU A 98 -1.43 -7.43 0.09
C GLU A 98 -0.19 -6.91 0.83
N ILE A 99 1.01 -7.33 0.41
CA ILE A 99 2.25 -6.81 1.02
C ILE A 99 2.45 -5.33 0.69
N ALA A 100 2.12 -4.90 -0.53
CA ALA A 100 2.15 -3.48 -0.90
C ALA A 100 1.26 -2.64 0.03
N GLU A 101 -0.01 -3.00 0.14
CA GLU A 101 -0.99 -2.29 0.98
C GLU A 101 -0.58 -2.24 2.45
N LEU A 102 -0.16 -3.40 3.01
CA LEU A 102 0.19 -3.49 4.42
C LEU A 102 1.51 -2.79 4.75
N THR A 103 2.50 -2.83 3.84
CA THR A 103 3.77 -2.12 4.05
C THR A 103 3.57 -0.61 3.93
N CYS A 104 2.78 -0.14 2.96
CA CYS A 104 2.41 1.28 2.85
C CYS A 104 1.66 1.75 4.09
N MET A 105 0.73 0.92 4.62
CA MET A 105 -0.08 1.25 5.79
C MET A 105 0.75 1.25 7.09
N ASN A 106 1.58 0.25 7.31
CA ASN A 106 2.26 0.08 8.59
C ASN A 106 3.58 0.84 8.69
N LEU A 107 4.22 1.15 7.55
CA LEU A 107 5.56 1.72 7.51
C LEU A 107 5.67 2.94 6.60
N PHE A 108 5.49 2.81 5.28
CA PHE A 108 5.88 3.84 4.32
C PHE A 108 5.18 5.19 4.55
N GLN A 109 3.90 5.22 4.88
CA GLN A 109 3.17 6.46 5.17
C GLN A 109 3.69 7.25 6.39
N HIS A 110 4.51 6.64 7.25
CA HIS A 110 5.02 7.24 8.47
C HIS A 110 6.45 7.79 8.32
N LEU A 111 7.08 7.55 7.18
CA LEU A 111 8.46 7.96 6.93
C LEU A 111 8.52 9.48 6.69
N PRO A 112 9.52 10.19 7.26
CA PRO A 112 9.63 11.64 7.09
C PRO A 112 9.85 12.06 5.63
N TYR A 113 10.36 11.16 4.81
CA TYR A 113 10.60 11.35 3.37
C TYR A 113 9.52 10.70 2.48
N ALA A 114 8.42 10.22 3.05
CA ALA A 114 7.34 9.57 2.31
C ALA A 114 6.77 10.42 1.16
N PRO A 115 6.56 11.75 1.31
CA PRO A 115 6.08 12.56 0.20
C PRO A 115 7.00 12.51 -1.02
N ALA A 116 8.31 12.71 -0.84
CA ALA A 116 9.27 12.67 -1.94
C ALA A 116 9.39 11.28 -2.56
N LYS A 117 9.42 10.23 -1.72
CA LYS A 117 9.51 8.84 -2.19
C LYS A 117 8.26 8.38 -2.92
N SER A 118 7.06 8.82 -2.50
CA SER A 118 5.83 8.45 -3.22
C SER A 118 5.87 8.92 -4.68
N PHE A 119 6.29 10.15 -4.95
CA PHE A 119 6.46 10.65 -6.33
C PHE A 119 7.54 9.90 -7.11
N HIS A 120 8.66 9.58 -6.44
CA HIS A 120 9.72 8.80 -7.07
C HIS A 120 9.23 7.42 -7.49
N TRP A 121 8.53 6.71 -6.61
CA TRP A 121 7.98 5.39 -6.89
C TRP A 121 6.82 5.42 -7.90
N ILE A 122 6.00 6.48 -7.95
CA ILE A 122 4.96 6.65 -8.98
C ILE A 122 5.57 6.73 -10.38
N ALA A 123 6.78 7.29 -10.51
CA ALA A 123 7.48 7.42 -11.79
C ALA A 123 8.24 6.14 -12.21
N ASP A 124 8.22 5.07 -11.38
CA ASP A 124 8.90 3.82 -11.69
C ASP A 124 8.09 2.96 -12.68
N GLU A 125 8.78 2.13 -13.46
CA GLU A 125 8.15 1.24 -14.45
C GLU A 125 7.66 -0.09 -13.83
N GLN A 126 8.13 -0.44 -12.63
CA GLN A 126 7.75 -1.67 -11.96
C GLN A 126 6.36 -1.54 -11.32
N GLU A 127 5.45 -2.46 -11.68
CA GLU A 127 4.05 -2.43 -11.26
C GLU A 127 3.86 -2.21 -9.76
N TYR A 128 4.52 -2.99 -8.91
CA TYR A 128 4.33 -2.88 -7.46
C TYR A 128 5.05 -1.68 -6.83
N VAL A 129 6.13 -1.19 -7.43
CA VAL A 129 6.79 0.05 -7.00
C VAL A 129 5.86 1.23 -7.26
N GLN A 130 5.32 1.35 -8.48
CA GLN A 130 4.36 2.39 -8.84
C GLN A 130 3.09 2.31 -7.99
N THR A 131 2.56 1.09 -7.80
CA THR A 131 1.39 0.86 -6.93
C THR A 131 1.66 1.34 -5.49
N CYS A 132 2.83 1.03 -4.90
CA CYS A 132 3.21 1.52 -3.58
C CYS A 132 3.35 3.04 -3.53
N GLY A 133 3.83 3.67 -4.59
CA GLY A 133 3.86 5.12 -4.73
C GLY A 133 2.48 5.73 -4.58
N PHE A 134 1.50 5.30 -5.37
CA PHE A 134 0.11 5.76 -5.28
C PHE A 134 -0.54 5.42 -3.93
N LEU A 135 -0.37 4.19 -3.41
CA LEU A 135 -0.91 3.80 -2.11
C LEU A 135 -0.36 4.66 -0.97
N THR A 136 0.94 4.97 -0.99
CA THR A 136 1.57 5.84 0.01
C THR A 136 1.04 7.27 -0.11
N ALA A 137 0.98 7.82 -1.33
CA ALA A 137 0.45 9.15 -1.60
C ALA A 137 -1.01 9.31 -1.17
N ALA A 138 -1.87 8.31 -1.47
CA ALA A 138 -3.26 8.32 -1.01
C ALA A 138 -3.38 8.40 0.53
N ARG A 139 -2.48 7.73 1.26
CA ARG A 139 -2.44 7.79 2.74
C ARG A 139 -1.96 9.14 3.26
N LEU A 140 -1.02 9.78 2.56
CA LEU A 140 -0.57 11.14 2.91
C LEU A 140 -1.68 12.16 2.69
N LEU A 141 -2.47 12.03 1.63
CA LEU A 141 -3.66 12.86 1.42
C LEU A 141 -4.71 12.74 2.54
N MET A 142 -4.82 11.57 3.19
CA MET A 142 -5.74 11.40 4.34
C MET A 142 -5.31 12.20 5.58
N LYS A 143 -4.04 12.62 5.66
CA LYS A 143 -3.50 13.40 6.76
C LYS A 143 -3.43 14.87 6.34
N LYS A 144 -4.24 15.71 6.95
CA LYS A 144 -4.25 17.14 6.64
C LYS A 144 -2.88 17.76 6.96
N GLY A 145 -2.27 18.43 5.97
CA GLY A 145 -1.01 19.15 6.12
C GLY A 145 0.25 18.38 5.72
N ASP A 146 0.15 17.10 5.39
CA ASP A 146 1.32 16.31 4.94
C ASP A 146 1.70 16.57 3.47
N MET A 147 0.80 17.24 2.69
CA MET A 147 1.03 17.54 1.28
C MET A 147 0.57 18.98 0.97
N THR A 148 1.37 19.73 0.18
CA THR A 148 1.01 21.06 -0.28
C THR A 148 -0.03 20.99 -1.39
N GLU A 149 -0.81 22.06 -1.59
CA GLU A 149 -1.82 22.15 -2.66
C GLU A 149 -1.22 21.89 -4.05
N ARG A 150 -0.03 22.43 -4.32
CA ARG A 150 0.69 22.17 -5.56
C ARG A 150 1.03 20.68 -5.72
N ALA A 151 1.55 20.03 -4.69
CA ALA A 151 1.93 18.63 -4.74
C ALA A 151 0.69 17.73 -4.89
N SER A 152 -0.42 18.06 -4.26
CA SER A 152 -1.68 17.31 -4.42
C SER A 152 -2.26 17.45 -5.84
N GLY A 153 -2.13 18.62 -6.46
CA GLY A 153 -2.51 18.82 -7.87
C GLY A 153 -1.62 18.03 -8.83
N GLU A 154 -0.30 18.08 -8.67
CA GLU A 154 0.63 17.26 -9.46
C GLU A 154 0.35 15.76 -9.30
N LEU A 155 -0.03 15.33 -8.09
CA LEU A 155 -0.42 13.95 -7.82
C LEU A 155 -1.73 13.57 -8.53
N LEU A 156 -2.71 14.47 -8.56
CA LEU A 156 -3.95 14.27 -9.30
C LEU A 156 -3.67 14.03 -10.78
N ASP A 157 -2.83 14.87 -11.40
CA ASP A 157 -2.48 14.74 -12.82
C ASP A 157 -1.83 13.38 -13.12
N GLN A 158 -0.91 12.94 -12.26
CA GLN A 158 -0.28 11.62 -12.39
C GLN A 158 -1.28 10.48 -12.20
N ALA A 159 -2.21 10.61 -11.25
CA ALA A 159 -3.24 9.60 -11.00
C ALA A 159 -4.22 9.50 -12.20
N ILE A 160 -4.61 10.63 -12.80
CA ILE A 160 -5.44 10.65 -14.02
C ILE A 160 -4.72 9.94 -15.18
N CYS A 161 -3.42 10.18 -15.38
CA CYS A 161 -2.64 9.43 -16.36
C CYS A 161 -2.61 7.93 -16.07
N ALA A 162 -2.47 7.55 -14.81
CA ALA A 162 -2.34 6.17 -14.38
C ALA A 162 -3.64 5.35 -14.47
N VAL A 163 -4.81 5.96 -14.60
CA VAL A 163 -6.05 5.22 -14.88
C VAL A 163 -6.05 4.54 -16.27
N HIS A 164 -5.15 4.95 -17.17
CA HIS A 164 -4.95 4.31 -18.47
C HIS A 164 -3.91 3.17 -18.44
N SER A 165 -3.33 2.85 -17.29
CA SER A 165 -2.37 1.75 -17.15
C SER A 165 -3.04 0.40 -17.47
N ASP A 166 -2.29 -0.51 -18.10
CA ASP A 166 -2.74 -1.89 -18.31
C ASP A 166 -2.84 -2.68 -16.99
N SER A 167 -2.10 -2.24 -15.94
CA SER A 167 -2.16 -2.88 -14.64
C SER A 167 -3.39 -2.48 -13.84
N TYR A 168 -4.18 -3.48 -13.46
CA TYR A 168 -5.32 -3.32 -12.55
C TYR A 168 -4.92 -2.74 -11.19
N HIS A 169 -3.75 -3.12 -10.65
CA HIS A 169 -3.27 -2.64 -9.36
C HIS A 169 -2.91 -1.16 -9.40
N ILE A 170 -2.24 -0.72 -10.46
CA ILE A 170 -1.91 0.69 -10.66
C ILE A 170 -3.19 1.51 -10.82
N ARG A 171 -4.14 1.08 -11.69
CA ARG A 171 -5.42 1.79 -11.87
C ARG A 171 -6.16 1.97 -10.55
N ASN A 172 -6.31 0.89 -9.75
CA ASN A 172 -7.00 0.98 -8.46
C ASN A 172 -6.31 1.88 -7.46
N ALA A 173 -4.97 1.84 -7.39
CA ALA A 173 -4.21 2.72 -6.50
C ALA A 173 -4.32 4.19 -6.93
N ALA A 174 -4.33 4.47 -8.23
CA ALA A 174 -4.58 5.80 -8.78
C ALA A 174 -6.02 6.30 -8.48
N LEU A 175 -7.02 5.46 -8.67
CA LEU A 175 -8.41 5.77 -8.30
C LEU A 175 -8.55 6.08 -6.80
N LEU A 176 -7.82 5.36 -5.94
CA LEU A 176 -7.80 5.66 -4.52
C LEU A 176 -7.21 7.05 -4.24
N VAL A 177 -6.15 7.47 -4.95
CA VAL A 177 -5.61 8.83 -4.85
C VAL A 177 -6.66 9.86 -5.23
N ILE A 178 -7.32 9.69 -6.39
CA ILE A 178 -8.34 10.62 -6.88
C ILE A 178 -9.50 10.73 -5.87
N ARG A 179 -9.97 9.60 -5.35
CA ARG A 179 -11.00 9.58 -4.29
C ARG A 179 -10.57 10.36 -3.05
N LYS A 180 -9.33 10.18 -2.59
CA LYS A 180 -8.81 10.91 -1.43
C LYS A 180 -8.61 12.39 -1.71
N TYR A 181 -8.24 12.75 -2.93
CA TYR A 181 -8.16 14.14 -3.36
C TYR A 181 -9.52 14.83 -3.30
N MET A 182 -10.58 14.20 -3.81
CA MET A 182 -11.96 14.73 -3.74
C MET A 182 -12.42 14.98 -2.30
N GLN A 183 -12.00 14.17 -1.34
CA GLN A 183 -12.40 14.28 0.07
C GLN A 183 -11.78 15.49 0.81
N HIS A 184 -10.91 16.27 0.17
CA HIS A 184 -10.29 17.43 0.82
C HIS A 184 -11.17 18.69 0.81
N SER A 185 -11.88 18.97 -0.29
CA SER A 185 -12.74 20.16 -0.42
C SER A 185 -13.74 20.01 -1.58
N GLU A 186 -14.79 20.83 -1.55
CA GLU A 186 -15.75 20.93 -2.66
C GLU A 186 -15.08 21.39 -3.97
N GLU A 187 -14.04 22.22 -3.88
CA GLU A 187 -13.28 22.67 -5.05
C GLU A 187 -12.57 21.48 -5.72
N HIS A 188 -11.95 20.57 -4.95
CA HIS A 188 -11.35 19.36 -5.47
C HIS A 188 -12.37 18.43 -6.13
N VAL A 189 -13.56 18.31 -5.53
CA VAL A 189 -14.68 17.58 -6.16
C VAL A 189 -15.02 18.18 -7.51
N PHE A 190 -15.18 19.52 -7.57
CA PHE A 190 -15.52 20.21 -8.81
C PHE A 190 -14.42 20.03 -9.89
N GLN A 191 -13.15 20.10 -9.51
CA GLN A 191 -12.03 19.87 -10.44
C GLN A 191 -12.09 18.47 -11.05
N VAL A 192 -12.29 17.43 -10.22
CA VAL A 192 -12.38 16.03 -10.72
C VAL A 192 -13.62 15.84 -11.57
N CYS A 193 -14.78 16.40 -11.18
CA CYS A 193 -16.02 16.33 -11.99
C CYS A 193 -15.81 16.87 -13.39
N ARG A 194 -15.12 18.00 -13.54
CA ARG A 194 -14.81 18.56 -14.86
C ARG A 194 -13.91 17.66 -15.70
N LEU A 195 -12.95 16.96 -15.09
CA LEU A 195 -12.07 16.03 -15.79
C LEU A 195 -12.82 14.81 -16.34
N VAL A 196 -13.88 14.36 -15.67
CA VAL A 196 -14.64 13.15 -16.05
C VAL A 196 -15.85 13.45 -16.93
N GLU A 197 -16.23 14.71 -17.18
CA GLU A 197 -17.42 15.07 -17.99
C GLU A 197 -17.45 14.40 -19.38
N GLY A 198 -16.27 14.22 -20.00
CA GLY A 198 -16.13 13.57 -21.30
C GLY A 198 -16.05 12.04 -21.26
N MET A 199 -16.06 11.41 -20.08
CA MET A 199 -15.80 9.99 -19.91
C MET A 199 -17.06 9.12 -19.79
N ALA A 200 -18.25 9.72 -19.84
CA ALA A 200 -19.54 9.02 -19.64
C ALA A 200 -19.74 7.88 -20.65
N ASP A 201 -19.34 8.10 -21.90
CA ASP A 201 -19.49 7.16 -23.01
C ASP A 201 -18.16 6.53 -23.44
N SER A 202 -17.13 6.63 -22.60
CA SER A 202 -15.81 6.07 -22.92
C SER A 202 -15.86 4.55 -22.98
N THR A 203 -15.12 3.99 -23.93
CA THR A 203 -14.91 2.53 -24.07
C THR A 203 -13.64 2.04 -23.32
N LEU A 204 -12.85 2.95 -22.78
CA LEU A 204 -11.64 2.64 -22.02
C LEU A 204 -12.00 2.23 -20.60
N GLU A 205 -11.58 1.04 -20.18
CA GLU A 205 -11.89 0.46 -18.87
C GLU A 205 -11.53 1.40 -17.71
N GLY A 206 -10.33 2.01 -17.74
CA GLY A 206 -9.87 2.92 -16.69
C GLY A 206 -10.74 4.18 -16.57
N GLU A 207 -11.15 4.77 -17.69
CA GLU A 207 -12.06 5.93 -17.69
C GLU A 207 -13.45 5.57 -17.18
N GLN A 208 -13.97 4.40 -17.55
CA GLN A 208 -15.23 3.89 -17.01
C GLN A 208 -15.15 3.69 -15.50
N MET A 209 -14.06 3.09 -15.01
CA MET A 209 -13.82 2.92 -13.56
C MET A 209 -13.78 4.27 -12.84
N LEU A 210 -13.04 5.25 -13.38
CA LEU A 210 -12.96 6.60 -12.82
C LEU A 210 -14.33 7.29 -12.81
N TYR A 211 -15.05 7.29 -13.92
CA TYR A 211 -16.37 7.89 -14.02
C TYR A 211 -17.37 7.29 -13.02
N ASN A 212 -17.41 5.96 -12.92
CA ASN A 212 -18.28 5.27 -11.98
C ASN A 212 -17.91 5.57 -10.52
N MET A 213 -16.62 5.59 -10.19
CA MET A 213 -16.15 5.94 -8.86
C MET A 213 -16.56 7.36 -8.45
N VAL A 214 -16.44 8.34 -9.36
CA VAL A 214 -16.86 9.73 -9.10
C VAL A 214 -18.37 9.80 -8.88
N LYS A 215 -19.15 9.09 -9.70
CA LYS A 215 -20.62 9.04 -9.51
C LYS A 215 -21.03 8.43 -8.16
N GLU A 216 -20.36 7.37 -7.73
CA GLU A 216 -20.61 6.74 -6.44
C GLU A 216 -20.29 7.70 -5.27
N GLU A 217 -19.18 8.43 -5.33
CA GLU A 217 -18.82 9.40 -4.28
C GLU A 217 -19.84 10.55 -4.20
N LEU A 218 -20.36 11.03 -5.34
CA LEU A 218 -21.37 12.09 -5.38
C LEU A 218 -22.77 11.62 -4.95
N ALA A 219 -23.04 10.32 -4.97
CA ALA A 219 -24.35 9.76 -4.57
C ALA A 219 -24.46 9.49 -3.05
N VAL A 220 -23.34 9.59 -2.33
CA VAL A 220 -23.28 9.31 -0.87
C VAL A 220 -23.53 10.57 -0.03
N ASP A 221 -23.48 11.77 -0.65
CA ASP A 221 -23.82 13.05 -0.02
C ASP A 221 -25.33 13.38 -0.22
#